data_89c2c794fbb8091cb77dfc3ef7dc615c
#
_entry.id   89c2c794fbb8091cb77dfc3ef7dc615c
#
_cell.length_a   1.000
_cell.length_b   1.000
_cell.length_c   1.000
_cell.angle_alpha   90.00
_cell.angle_beta   90.00
_cell.angle_gamma   90.00
#
_symmetry.space_group_name_H-M   'P 1'
#
loop_
_entity.id
_entity.type
_entity.pdbx_description
1 polymer ?
#
loop_
_entity_poly.entity_id
_entity_poly.type
_entity_poly.pdbx_seq_one_letter_code
_entity_poly.pdbx_strand_id
1 'polypeptide(L)'
;ESFTPDTNTLLGEVPELKNLFVCCGLNSIGIGSGGGVGKVTAEWMMRGHINEDLFIYDIKRFQKFHSEVNFIKERVTETLGDLYGMHWPYKQPKTSRNQKILPYHEELKKVGACFGVSGGYERPMWFALNKEKPEYKYSYDYQNWFPSVEFETKNTINNVGLFEMSPFSKFDLKGEETFQDLQRLCTANIKNTLGSITYTQMLNNDGGIEADLSVVCIDKNHFRIIGPAATREHDKFHIKKYLSKNVIFKDVTEDYCCLGLFGPKSRDLISKISNNNYSKEIFKFGTSKYVEIKGIKVWAQRLSYVGELGFELY
;
A
#
# COMPACT_ATOMS: atom_id res chain seq x y z
N GLU A 1 -28.96 15.16 -0.02
CA GLU A 1 -27.91 14.41 0.69
C GLU A 1 -26.83 13.97 -0.29
N SER A 2 -25.57 13.87 0.16
CA SER A 2 -24.46 13.40 -0.65
C SER A 2 -23.83 12.15 0.00
N PHE A 3 -23.61 11.12 -0.82
CA PHE A 3 -23.03 9.86 -0.40
C PHE A 3 -21.71 9.59 -1.10
N THR A 4 -20.81 8.89 -0.42
CA THR A 4 -19.49 8.53 -0.91
C THR A 4 -19.40 7.04 -1.22
N PRO A 5 -18.44 6.60 -2.05
CA PRO A 5 -18.30 5.19 -2.43
C PRO A 5 -17.94 4.24 -1.28
N ASP A 6 -17.56 4.76 -0.12
CA ASP A 6 -17.12 3.98 1.06
C ASP A 6 -17.84 4.39 2.35
N THR A 7 -18.91 5.21 2.26
CA THR A 7 -19.67 5.76 3.39
C THR A 7 -18.88 6.63 4.37
N ASN A 8 -17.64 6.98 4.07
CA ASN A 8 -16.84 7.91 4.88
C ASN A 8 -16.88 9.32 4.29
N THR A 9 -16.97 10.32 5.14
CA THR A 9 -16.92 11.75 4.75
C THR A 9 -15.65 12.08 3.97
N LEU A 10 -15.71 13.04 3.06
CA LEU A 10 -14.55 13.56 2.35
C LEU A 10 -14.05 14.83 3.05
N LEU A 11 -12.86 14.75 3.61
CA LEU A 11 -12.18 15.86 4.28
C LEU A 11 -10.79 16.09 3.68
N GLY A 12 -10.31 17.33 3.78
CA GLY A 12 -8.91 17.68 3.61
C GLY A 12 -8.57 18.43 2.32
N GLU A 13 -7.29 18.70 2.16
CA GLU A 13 -6.74 19.39 1.01
C GLU A 13 -6.73 18.47 -0.22
N VAL A 14 -7.33 18.94 -1.33
CA VAL A 14 -7.35 18.17 -2.58
C VAL A 14 -5.97 18.16 -3.21
N PRO A 15 -5.52 16.99 -3.72
CA PRO A 15 -4.15 16.85 -4.23
C PRO A 15 -3.89 17.65 -5.52
N GLU A 16 -4.94 18.02 -6.26
CA GLU A 16 -4.83 18.73 -7.54
C GLU A 16 -4.68 20.25 -7.40
N LEU A 17 -5.17 20.81 -6.28
CA LEU A 17 -5.21 22.26 -6.08
C LEU A 17 -4.76 22.66 -4.67
N LYS A 18 -3.62 23.31 -4.59
CA LYS A 18 -3.07 23.81 -3.32
C LYS A 18 -4.05 24.79 -2.65
N ASN A 19 -4.22 24.64 -1.34
CA ASN A 19 -5.10 25.44 -0.48
C ASN A 19 -6.60 25.31 -0.80
N LEU A 20 -7.02 24.33 -1.58
CA LEU A 20 -8.42 23.96 -1.72
C LEU A 20 -8.75 22.82 -0.78
N PHE A 21 -9.62 23.09 0.19
CA PHE A 21 -10.09 22.08 1.15
C PHE A 21 -11.53 21.68 0.85
N VAL A 22 -11.82 20.40 1.04
CA VAL A 22 -13.18 19.86 0.95
C VAL A 22 -13.66 19.36 2.30
N CYS A 23 -14.96 19.53 2.53
CA CYS A 23 -15.71 18.99 3.66
C CYS A 23 -17.10 18.62 3.13
N CYS A 24 -17.27 17.42 2.61
CA CYS A 24 -18.51 17.00 1.94
C CYS A 24 -18.73 15.47 2.04
N GLY A 25 -19.81 14.97 1.43
CA GLY A 25 -20.11 13.54 1.45
C GLY A 25 -20.44 13.05 2.86
N LEU A 26 -21.30 13.73 3.59
CA LEU A 26 -21.57 13.44 5.00
C LEU A 26 -22.52 12.26 5.23
N ASN A 27 -22.94 11.55 4.19
CA ASN A 27 -23.64 10.26 4.25
C ASN A 27 -24.82 10.21 5.27
N SER A 28 -25.71 11.22 5.21
CA SER A 28 -26.87 11.42 6.10
C SER A 28 -26.58 11.74 7.57
N ILE A 29 -25.32 11.83 7.99
CA ILE A 29 -24.95 12.14 9.39
C ILE A 29 -24.46 13.58 9.60
N GLY A 30 -24.64 14.45 8.60
CA GLY A 30 -24.08 15.82 8.59
C GLY A 30 -24.52 16.70 9.76
N ILE A 31 -25.75 16.57 10.26
CA ILE A 31 -26.23 17.34 11.42
C ILE A 31 -25.43 16.97 12.66
N GLY A 32 -25.24 15.66 12.90
CA GLY A 32 -24.49 15.16 14.07
C GLY A 32 -22.98 15.38 13.98
N SER A 33 -22.41 15.28 12.76
CA SER A 33 -20.96 15.38 12.55
C SER A 33 -20.47 16.79 12.19
N GLY A 34 -21.38 17.72 11.81
CA GLY A 34 -21.03 19.03 11.25
C GLY A 34 -20.10 19.87 12.12
N GLY A 35 -20.30 19.90 13.43
CA GLY A 35 -19.40 20.58 14.36
C GLY A 35 -17.99 19.98 14.39
N GLY A 36 -17.90 18.65 14.45
CA GLY A 36 -16.62 17.91 14.49
C GLY A 36 -15.83 18.09 13.19
N VAL A 37 -16.46 17.84 12.03
CA VAL A 37 -15.76 17.97 10.74
C VAL A 37 -15.38 19.42 10.46
N GLY A 38 -16.20 20.40 10.87
CA GLY A 38 -15.88 21.82 10.74
C GLY A 38 -14.63 22.19 11.56
N LYS A 39 -14.59 21.77 12.84
CA LYS A 39 -13.43 21.97 13.71
C LYS A 39 -12.16 21.40 13.10
N VAL A 40 -12.17 20.09 12.76
CA VAL A 40 -11.01 19.39 12.21
C VAL A 40 -10.53 20.04 10.91
N THR A 41 -11.46 20.40 10.01
CA THR A 41 -11.08 21.05 8.75
C THR A 41 -10.42 22.41 8.99
N ALA A 42 -10.94 23.21 9.92
CA ALA A 42 -10.35 24.51 10.27
C ALA A 42 -8.95 24.35 10.90
N GLU A 43 -8.78 23.41 11.81
CA GLU A 43 -7.47 23.11 12.41
C GLU A 43 -6.47 22.61 11.36
N TRP A 44 -6.90 21.74 10.43
CA TRP A 44 -6.07 21.29 9.33
C TRP A 44 -5.61 22.43 8.41
N MET A 45 -6.53 23.33 8.06
CA MET A 45 -6.18 24.52 7.27
C MET A 45 -5.15 25.41 7.96
N MET A 46 -5.25 25.56 9.28
CA MET A 46 -4.34 26.42 10.07
C MET A 46 -2.96 25.77 10.30
N ARG A 47 -2.91 24.46 10.50
CA ARG A 47 -1.67 23.73 10.86
C ARG A 47 -0.99 23.10 9.64
N GLY A 48 -1.73 22.84 8.56
CA GLY A 48 -1.27 22.11 7.38
C GLY A 48 -1.26 20.58 7.53
N HIS A 49 -1.75 20.06 8.65
CA HIS A 49 -1.96 18.62 8.96
C HIS A 49 -3.06 18.46 10.00
N ILE A 50 -3.52 17.25 10.23
CA ILE A 50 -4.44 16.88 11.32
C ILE A 50 -3.69 16.20 12.45
N ASN A 51 -4.16 16.38 13.69
CA ASN A 51 -3.55 15.74 14.87
C ASN A 51 -4.22 14.39 15.19
N GLU A 52 -5.47 14.23 14.80
CA GLU A 52 -6.24 13.01 15.00
C GLU A 52 -5.98 12.02 13.86
N ASP A 53 -6.07 10.73 14.14
CA ASP A 53 -6.03 9.68 13.11
C ASP A 53 -7.36 9.65 12.33
N LEU A 54 -7.44 10.49 11.30
CA LEU A 54 -8.61 10.66 10.44
C LEU A 54 -8.31 10.27 8.97
N PHE A 55 -7.31 9.44 8.74
CA PHE A 55 -6.93 9.00 7.39
C PHE A 55 -8.12 8.41 6.61
N ILE A 56 -9.04 7.72 7.28
CA ILE A 56 -10.24 7.16 6.64
C ILE A 56 -11.19 8.22 6.07
N TYR A 57 -11.05 9.48 6.45
CA TYR A 57 -11.82 10.61 5.93
C TYR A 57 -11.03 11.48 4.96
N ASP A 58 -9.69 11.33 4.90
CA ASP A 58 -8.85 12.10 3.98
C ASP A 58 -9.24 11.79 2.52
N ILE A 59 -9.52 12.83 1.72
CA ILE A 59 -9.84 12.67 0.29
C ILE A 59 -8.73 11.93 -0.47
N LYS A 60 -7.48 12.02 0.00
CA LYS A 60 -6.32 11.34 -0.57
C LYS A 60 -6.28 9.82 -0.37
N ARG A 61 -7.28 9.24 0.34
CA ARG A 61 -7.49 7.78 0.34
C ARG A 61 -7.98 7.24 -1.00
N PHE A 62 -8.54 8.11 -1.83
CA PHE A 62 -9.03 7.76 -3.15
C PHE A 62 -7.94 7.89 -4.23
N GLN A 63 -8.01 7.02 -5.21
CA GLN A 63 -7.21 7.06 -6.44
C GLN A 63 -8.08 7.57 -7.59
N LYS A 64 -7.45 7.97 -8.70
CA LYS A 64 -8.15 8.60 -9.83
C LYS A 64 -9.36 7.81 -10.35
N PHE A 65 -9.27 6.47 -10.44
CA PHE A 65 -10.38 5.66 -10.96
C PHE A 65 -11.65 5.71 -10.08
N HIS A 66 -11.52 6.05 -8.79
CA HIS A 66 -12.68 6.21 -7.91
C HIS A 66 -13.55 7.42 -8.29
N SER A 67 -13.07 8.33 -9.13
CA SER A 67 -13.84 9.46 -9.66
C SER A 67 -14.60 9.14 -10.96
N GLU A 68 -14.44 7.93 -11.51
CA GLU A 68 -15.15 7.50 -12.70
C GLU A 68 -16.66 7.40 -12.43
N VAL A 69 -17.47 7.98 -13.33
CA VAL A 69 -18.93 8.11 -13.12
C VAL A 69 -19.61 6.75 -12.88
N ASN A 70 -19.22 5.73 -13.64
CA ASN A 70 -19.81 4.41 -13.49
C ASN A 70 -19.41 3.77 -12.15
N PHE A 71 -18.15 3.93 -11.73
CA PHE A 71 -17.70 3.47 -10.42
C PHE A 71 -18.51 4.12 -9.30
N ILE A 72 -18.63 5.44 -9.31
CA ILE A 72 -19.39 6.19 -8.30
C ILE A 72 -20.84 5.70 -8.27
N LYS A 73 -21.49 5.63 -9.44
CA LYS A 73 -22.91 5.23 -9.53
C LYS A 73 -23.17 3.85 -8.92
N GLU A 74 -22.37 2.85 -9.29
CA GLU A 74 -22.57 1.48 -8.82
C GLU A 74 -22.20 1.33 -7.34
N ARG A 75 -21.05 1.87 -6.93
CA ARG A 75 -20.53 1.72 -5.58
C ARG A 75 -21.35 2.50 -4.56
N VAL A 76 -21.75 3.75 -4.87
CA VAL A 76 -22.61 4.53 -3.98
C VAL A 76 -23.99 3.90 -3.82
N THR A 77 -24.53 3.29 -4.88
CA THR A 77 -25.80 2.55 -4.79
C THR A 77 -25.68 1.35 -3.85
N GLU A 78 -24.59 0.59 -3.92
CA GLU A 78 -24.32 -0.52 -3.00
C GLU A 78 -24.15 -0.03 -1.57
N THR A 79 -23.29 0.95 -1.34
CA THR A 79 -22.97 1.44 0.01
C THR A 79 -24.17 2.11 0.68
N LEU A 80 -25.01 2.81 -0.08
CA LEU A 80 -26.27 3.37 0.42
C LEU A 80 -27.23 2.26 0.88
N GLY A 81 -27.37 1.19 0.10
CA GLY A 81 -28.15 0.01 0.49
C GLY A 81 -27.60 -0.71 1.73
N ASP A 82 -26.29 -0.69 1.90
CA ASP A 82 -25.62 -1.31 3.04
C ASP A 82 -25.61 -0.44 4.31
N LEU A 83 -25.91 0.86 4.21
CA LEU A 83 -25.81 1.80 5.34
C LEU A 83 -26.60 1.35 6.58
N TYR A 84 -27.77 0.76 6.36
CA TYR A 84 -28.64 0.20 7.40
C TYR A 84 -28.69 -1.33 7.38
N GLY A 85 -27.81 -1.95 6.63
CA GLY A 85 -27.71 -3.39 6.49
C GLY A 85 -26.86 -4.06 7.57
N MET A 86 -26.68 -5.36 7.45
CA MET A 86 -25.79 -6.12 8.32
C MET A 86 -24.33 -5.80 8.02
N HIS A 87 -23.60 -5.25 8.99
CA HIS A 87 -22.18 -4.93 8.87
C HIS A 87 -21.33 -6.15 9.24
N TRP A 88 -21.17 -7.06 8.28
CA TRP A 88 -20.32 -8.22 8.46
C TRP A 88 -18.84 -7.83 8.57
N PRO A 89 -18.09 -8.45 9.49
CA PRO A 89 -16.63 -8.27 9.53
C PRO A 89 -15.99 -8.62 8.18
N TYR A 90 -15.02 -7.82 7.75
CA TYR A 90 -14.26 -8.03 6.50
C TYR A 90 -15.10 -8.06 5.22
N LYS A 91 -16.33 -7.53 5.25
CA LYS A 91 -17.22 -7.49 4.09
C LYS A 91 -16.53 -6.84 2.90
N GLN A 92 -16.53 -7.53 1.76
CA GLN A 92 -16.00 -7.03 0.50
C GLN A 92 -17.12 -6.43 -0.35
N PRO A 93 -16.84 -5.34 -1.10
CA PRO A 93 -17.80 -4.80 -2.04
C PRO A 93 -18.10 -5.79 -3.16
N LYS A 94 -19.33 -5.74 -3.69
CA LYS A 94 -19.81 -6.60 -4.76
C LYS A 94 -19.77 -5.91 -6.12
N THR A 95 -20.04 -4.60 -6.15
CA THR A 95 -20.07 -3.80 -7.37
C THR A 95 -18.70 -3.23 -7.71
N SER A 96 -18.53 -2.78 -8.93
CA SER A 96 -17.31 -2.14 -9.44
C SER A 96 -16.03 -2.89 -9.04
N ARG A 97 -16.07 -4.22 -9.19
CA ARG A 97 -14.92 -5.10 -8.97
C ARG A 97 -13.97 -5.05 -10.17
N ASN A 98 -12.76 -5.53 -9.99
CA ASN A 98 -11.73 -5.65 -11.03
C ASN A 98 -11.32 -4.31 -11.68
N GLN A 99 -11.43 -3.18 -10.98
CA GLN A 99 -11.00 -1.88 -11.49
C GLN A 99 -9.49 -1.81 -11.66
N LYS A 100 -8.75 -2.37 -10.72
CA LYS A 100 -7.29 -2.56 -10.78
C LYS A 100 -6.94 -3.99 -10.44
N ILE A 101 -6.52 -4.73 -11.43
CA ILE A 101 -6.07 -6.12 -11.30
C ILE A 101 -4.54 -6.18 -11.24
N LEU A 102 -4.02 -7.23 -10.64
CA LEU A 102 -2.59 -7.47 -10.50
C LEU A 102 -2.03 -8.21 -11.72
N PRO A 103 -0.73 -8.09 -12.02
CA PRO A 103 -0.12 -8.79 -13.15
C PRO A 103 -0.32 -10.32 -13.13
N TYR A 104 -0.37 -10.92 -11.94
CA TYR A 104 -0.52 -12.37 -11.74
C TYR A 104 -1.96 -12.80 -11.41
N HIS A 105 -2.96 -11.95 -11.67
CA HIS A 105 -4.35 -12.18 -11.26
C HIS A 105 -4.90 -13.53 -11.74
N GLU A 106 -4.75 -13.86 -13.02
CA GLU A 106 -5.27 -15.10 -13.59
C GLU A 106 -4.51 -16.34 -13.09
N GLU A 107 -3.20 -16.23 -12.86
CA GLU A 107 -2.40 -17.31 -12.28
C GLU A 107 -2.81 -17.57 -10.82
N LEU A 108 -3.01 -16.53 -10.05
CA LEU A 108 -3.47 -16.63 -8.66
C LEU A 108 -4.89 -17.22 -8.57
N LYS A 109 -5.76 -16.84 -9.50
CA LYS A 109 -7.10 -17.41 -9.61
C LYS A 109 -7.09 -18.92 -9.88
N LYS A 110 -6.21 -19.39 -10.78
CA LYS A 110 -6.04 -20.82 -11.09
C LYS A 110 -5.62 -21.65 -9.87
N VAL A 111 -4.88 -21.06 -8.93
CA VAL A 111 -4.45 -21.73 -7.69
C VAL A 111 -5.39 -21.49 -6.50
N GLY A 112 -6.60 -20.98 -6.75
CA GLY A 112 -7.65 -20.88 -5.76
C GLY A 112 -7.65 -19.59 -4.92
N ALA A 113 -7.08 -18.50 -5.43
CA ALA A 113 -7.12 -17.22 -4.74
C ALA A 113 -8.56 -16.70 -4.61
N CYS A 114 -8.94 -16.30 -3.40
CA CYS A 114 -10.12 -15.51 -3.13
C CYS A 114 -9.72 -14.04 -3.09
N PHE A 115 -10.31 -13.24 -3.97
CA PHE A 115 -9.94 -11.83 -4.12
C PHE A 115 -10.81 -10.91 -3.28
N GLY A 116 -10.19 -9.82 -2.82
CA GLY A 116 -10.84 -8.70 -2.16
C GLY A 116 -10.21 -7.38 -2.59
N VAL A 117 -10.94 -6.28 -2.40
CA VAL A 117 -10.43 -4.93 -2.70
C VAL A 117 -9.62 -4.42 -1.51
N SER A 118 -8.36 -4.09 -1.76
CA SER A 118 -7.48 -3.47 -0.75
C SER A 118 -6.53 -2.48 -1.43
N GLY A 119 -6.48 -1.24 -0.90
CA GLY A 119 -5.68 -0.16 -1.50
C GLY A 119 -6.06 0.14 -2.96
N GLY A 120 -7.32 -0.10 -3.35
CA GLY A 120 -7.83 0.09 -4.70
C GLY A 120 -7.56 -1.07 -5.68
N TYR A 121 -6.86 -2.11 -5.27
CA TYR A 121 -6.54 -3.27 -6.11
C TYR A 121 -7.35 -4.50 -5.73
N GLU A 122 -7.65 -5.35 -6.72
CA GLU A 122 -8.12 -6.72 -6.51
C GLU A 122 -6.92 -7.57 -6.06
N ARG A 123 -6.87 -7.89 -4.77
CA ARG A 123 -5.76 -8.63 -4.16
C ARG A 123 -6.17 -10.03 -3.75
N PRO A 124 -5.28 -11.04 -3.86
CA PRO A 124 -5.50 -12.33 -3.23
C PRO A 124 -5.49 -12.13 -1.70
N MET A 125 -6.60 -12.42 -1.05
CA MET A 125 -6.75 -12.25 0.40
C MET A 125 -6.46 -13.56 1.14
N TRP A 126 -6.77 -14.68 0.53
CA TRP A 126 -6.52 -16.04 1.00
C TRP A 126 -6.66 -17.04 -0.14
N PHE A 127 -6.20 -18.26 0.04
CA PHE A 127 -6.28 -19.32 -0.98
C PHE A 127 -7.10 -20.50 -0.47
N ALA A 128 -8.08 -20.93 -1.29
CA ALA A 128 -8.95 -22.03 -0.93
C ALA A 128 -8.18 -23.36 -0.88
N LEU A 129 -8.38 -24.11 0.19
CA LEU A 129 -7.82 -25.45 0.38
C LEU A 129 -8.70 -26.53 -0.28
N ASN A 130 -8.11 -27.66 -0.62
CA ASN A 130 -8.84 -28.88 -1.00
C ASN A 130 -9.87 -28.71 -2.13
N LYS A 131 -9.63 -27.80 -3.08
CA LYS A 131 -10.55 -27.46 -4.19
C LYS A 131 -11.89 -26.87 -3.74
N GLU A 132 -11.94 -26.31 -2.55
CA GLU A 132 -13.10 -25.52 -2.11
C GLU A 132 -13.27 -24.29 -3.00
N LYS A 133 -14.50 -23.76 -3.02
CA LYS A 133 -14.78 -22.54 -3.78
C LYS A 133 -14.20 -21.33 -3.04
N PRO A 134 -13.36 -20.50 -3.71
CA PRO A 134 -12.79 -19.29 -3.09
C PRO A 134 -13.85 -18.19 -2.99
N GLU A 135 -14.71 -18.27 -2.00
CA GLU A 135 -15.79 -17.31 -1.74
C GLU A 135 -15.90 -16.95 -0.26
N TYR A 136 -16.30 -15.72 0.04
CA TYR A 136 -16.54 -15.26 1.40
C TYR A 136 -17.87 -15.78 1.93
N LYS A 137 -17.83 -16.42 3.10
CA LYS A 137 -19.02 -16.74 3.94
C LYS A 137 -18.84 -16.03 5.26
N TYR A 138 -19.50 -14.87 5.37
CA TYR A 138 -19.31 -13.98 6.51
C TYR A 138 -19.94 -14.56 7.79
N SER A 139 -19.27 -14.33 8.91
CA SER A 139 -19.71 -14.75 10.24
C SER A 139 -19.22 -13.72 11.29
N TYR A 140 -19.89 -13.66 12.45
CA TYR A 140 -19.36 -12.98 13.63
C TYR A 140 -18.49 -13.90 14.48
N ASP A 141 -18.49 -15.20 14.19
CA ASP A 141 -17.56 -16.20 14.73
C ASP A 141 -16.35 -16.35 13.81
N TYR A 142 -15.76 -17.54 13.76
CA TYR A 142 -14.68 -17.84 12.84
C TYR A 142 -15.15 -17.74 11.38
N GLN A 143 -14.38 -17.05 10.59
CA GLN A 143 -14.63 -16.91 9.15
C GLN A 143 -14.30 -18.21 8.42
N ASN A 144 -14.98 -18.49 7.29
CA ASN A 144 -14.74 -19.72 6.54
C ASN A 144 -13.31 -19.83 5.96
N TRP A 145 -12.60 -18.74 5.84
CA TRP A 145 -11.20 -18.73 5.37
C TRP A 145 -10.17 -18.89 6.49
N PHE A 146 -10.59 -18.98 7.75
CA PHE A 146 -9.69 -19.15 8.90
C PHE A 146 -8.75 -20.36 8.74
N PRO A 147 -9.20 -21.57 8.36
CA PRO A 147 -8.31 -22.72 8.13
C PRO A 147 -7.28 -22.49 7.02
N SER A 148 -7.67 -21.78 5.96
CA SER A 148 -6.77 -21.43 4.86
C SER A 148 -5.66 -20.49 5.32
N VAL A 149 -6.00 -19.41 6.00
CA VAL A 149 -5.03 -18.44 6.53
C VAL A 149 -4.14 -19.08 7.60
N GLU A 150 -4.67 -19.96 8.44
CA GLU A 150 -3.89 -20.73 9.41
C GLU A 150 -2.84 -21.62 8.70
N PHE A 151 -3.24 -22.32 7.63
CA PHE A 151 -2.33 -23.13 6.84
C PHE A 151 -1.24 -22.29 6.19
N GLU A 152 -1.60 -21.19 5.53
CA GLU A 152 -0.66 -20.28 4.87
C GLU A 152 0.35 -19.68 5.88
N THR A 153 -0.13 -19.27 7.05
CA THR A 153 0.69 -18.72 8.13
C THR A 153 1.68 -19.78 8.64
N LYS A 154 1.20 -20.98 8.99
CA LYS A 154 2.06 -22.10 9.44
C LYS A 154 3.08 -22.49 8.38
N ASN A 155 2.69 -22.49 7.09
CA ASN A 155 3.61 -22.78 6.01
C ASN A 155 4.69 -21.70 5.87
N THR A 156 4.34 -20.43 5.98
CA THR A 156 5.29 -19.33 5.90
C THR A 156 6.31 -19.39 7.04
N ILE A 157 5.86 -19.65 8.28
CA ILE A 157 6.71 -19.74 9.47
C ILE A 157 7.68 -20.94 9.38
N ASN A 158 7.24 -22.09 8.85
CA ASN A 158 8.02 -23.32 8.85
C ASN A 158 8.78 -23.59 7.53
N ASN A 159 8.36 -22.96 6.44
CA ASN A 159 8.88 -23.21 5.10
C ASN A 159 9.12 -21.91 4.32
N VAL A 160 8.20 -21.60 3.38
CA VAL A 160 8.27 -20.41 2.53
C VAL A 160 6.86 -20.05 2.01
N GLY A 161 6.54 -18.76 2.00
CA GLY A 161 5.36 -18.21 1.35
C GLY A 161 5.77 -17.28 0.19
N LEU A 162 4.96 -17.26 -0.85
CA LEU A 162 5.05 -16.30 -1.96
C LEU A 162 3.90 -15.31 -1.86
N PHE A 163 4.23 -14.03 -1.76
CA PHE A 163 3.28 -12.94 -1.54
C PHE A 163 3.24 -12.02 -2.76
N GLU A 164 2.06 -11.74 -3.26
CA GLU A 164 1.85 -10.74 -4.29
C GLU A 164 1.82 -9.34 -3.64
N MET A 165 2.85 -8.51 -3.93
CA MET A 165 3.08 -7.21 -3.30
C MET A 165 3.14 -6.07 -4.32
N SER A 166 2.74 -6.29 -5.57
CA SER A 166 2.78 -5.27 -6.63
C SER A 166 2.04 -3.96 -6.30
N PRO A 167 0.98 -3.94 -5.47
CA PRO A 167 0.30 -2.70 -5.09
C PRO A 167 1.12 -1.73 -4.23
N PHE A 168 2.21 -2.17 -3.58
CA PHE A 168 3.06 -1.25 -2.82
C PHE A 168 3.45 -0.06 -3.69
N SER A 169 3.30 1.16 -3.16
CA SER A 169 3.67 2.38 -3.86
C SER A 169 5.18 2.43 -4.09
N LYS A 170 5.58 2.89 -5.28
CA LYS A 170 6.99 3.03 -5.67
C LYS A 170 7.18 4.40 -6.29
N PHE A 171 7.98 5.23 -5.64
CA PHE A 171 8.26 6.59 -6.10
C PHE A 171 9.75 6.75 -6.36
N ASP A 172 10.11 7.10 -7.58
CA ASP A 172 11.50 7.44 -7.93
C ASP A 172 11.73 8.95 -7.77
N LEU A 173 12.76 9.28 -7.02
CA LEU A 173 13.25 10.62 -6.83
C LEU A 173 14.65 10.74 -7.46
N LYS A 174 14.83 11.71 -8.34
CA LYS A 174 16.10 11.93 -9.07
C LYS A 174 16.52 13.40 -9.04
N GLY A 175 17.77 13.66 -8.76
CA GLY A 175 18.37 15.00 -8.75
C GLY A 175 19.45 15.11 -7.70
N GLU A 176 20.29 16.11 -7.83
CA GLU A 176 21.43 16.33 -6.93
C GLU A 176 21.01 16.62 -5.48
N GLU A 177 19.85 17.25 -5.29
CA GLU A 177 19.30 17.61 -3.98
C GLU A 177 18.50 16.48 -3.32
N THR A 178 18.29 15.33 -4.02
CA THR A 178 17.43 14.24 -3.55
C THR A 178 17.89 13.68 -2.19
N PHE A 179 19.17 13.49 -2.01
CA PHE A 179 19.72 12.97 -0.75
C PHE A 179 19.45 13.93 0.44
N GLN A 180 19.69 15.22 0.23
CA GLN A 180 19.46 16.26 1.25
C GLN A 180 17.97 16.38 1.59
N ASP A 181 17.10 16.33 0.59
CA ASP A 181 15.66 16.34 0.80
C ASP A 181 15.20 15.13 1.63
N LEU A 182 15.67 13.93 1.30
CA LEU A 182 15.36 12.74 2.06
C LEU A 182 15.90 12.78 3.49
N GLN A 183 17.12 13.29 3.71
CA GLN A 183 17.67 13.50 5.05
C GLN A 183 16.82 14.47 5.89
N ARG A 184 16.21 15.47 5.28
CA ARG A 184 15.34 16.43 5.95
C ARG A 184 13.94 15.86 6.23
N LEU A 185 13.41 15.04 5.32
CA LEU A 185 12.04 14.51 5.42
C LEU A 185 11.93 13.28 6.32
N CYS A 186 12.98 12.47 6.38
CA CYS A 186 12.97 11.18 7.06
C CYS A 186 13.52 11.27 8.47
N THR A 187 12.98 10.49 9.40
CA THR A 187 13.45 10.41 10.79
C THR A 187 14.75 9.63 10.93
N ALA A 188 14.96 8.64 10.06
CA ALA A 188 16.18 7.86 10.04
C ALA A 188 17.28 8.52 9.21
N ASN A 189 18.53 8.23 9.54
CA ASN A 189 19.68 8.64 8.75
C ASN A 189 19.74 7.85 7.44
N ILE A 190 19.41 8.48 6.32
CA ILE A 190 19.36 7.84 5.01
C ILE A 190 20.77 7.46 4.55
N LYS A 191 20.92 6.22 4.11
CA LYS A 191 22.21 5.72 3.60
C LYS A 191 22.36 6.07 2.12
N ASN A 192 23.46 6.69 1.75
CA ASN A 192 23.81 7.04 0.37
C ASN A 192 24.80 6.03 -0.24
N THR A 193 24.67 4.77 0.12
CA THR A 193 25.46 3.67 -0.48
C THR A 193 24.59 2.90 -1.45
N LEU A 194 25.06 2.69 -2.65
CA LEU A 194 24.34 1.96 -3.70
C LEU A 194 23.76 0.63 -3.15
N GLY A 195 22.48 0.44 -3.38
CA GLY A 195 21.73 -0.73 -2.94
C GLY A 195 21.35 -0.75 -1.45
N SER A 196 21.72 0.26 -0.65
CA SER A 196 21.28 0.32 0.75
C SER A 196 19.79 0.59 0.85
N ILE A 197 19.15 -0.01 1.87
CA ILE A 197 17.75 0.21 2.22
C ILE A 197 17.70 0.82 3.61
N THR A 198 16.91 1.86 3.78
CA THR A 198 16.63 2.50 5.07
C THR A 198 15.13 2.50 5.31
N TYR A 199 14.68 1.78 6.34
CA TYR A 199 13.30 1.88 6.83
C TYR A 199 13.17 3.13 7.69
N THR A 200 12.13 3.93 7.48
CA THR A 200 11.98 5.24 8.11
C THR A 200 10.54 5.73 8.09
N GLN A 201 10.24 6.71 8.93
CA GLN A 201 9.01 7.49 8.93
C GLN A 201 9.28 8.91 8.43
N MET A 202 8.26 9.53 7.85
CA MET A 202 8.19 10.98 7.64
C MET A 202 7.18 11.56 8.62
N LEU A 203 7.49 12.71 9.20
CA LEU A 203 6.68 13.33 10.25
C LEU A 203 6.09 14.65 9.77
N ASN A 204 5.00 15.06 10.40
CA ASN A 204 4.52 16.44 10.36
C ASN A 204 5.28 17.32 11.36
N ASN A 205 4.93 18.61 11.41
CA ASN A 205 5.62 19.59 12.26
C ASN A 205 5.40 19.37 13.76
N ASP A 206 4.40 18.62 14.16
CA ASP A 206 4.09 18.28 15.56
C ASP A 206 4.65 16.89 15.96
N GLY A 207 5.38 16.23 15.06
CA GLY A 207 6.00 14.92 15.29
C GLY A 207 5.08 13.73 15.04
N GLY A 208 3.87 13.94 14.50
CA GLY A 208 2.97 12.87 14.07
C GLY A 208 3.48 12.19 12.79
N ILE A 209 3.25 10.87 12.69
CA ILE A 209 3.67 10.09 11.52
C ILE A 209 2.73 10.38 10.33
N GLU A 210 3.31 10.85 9.23
CA GLU A 210 2.61 11.08 7.96
C GLU A 210 2.83 9.93 6.97
N ALA A 211 4.01 9.32 6.97
CA ALA A 211 4.31 8.18 6.12
C ALA A 211 5.26 7.20 6.82
N ASP A 212 5.05 5.91 6.56
CA ASP A 212 5.89 4.80 7.03
C ASP A 212 6.36 4.00 5.81
N LEU A 213 7.67 4.03 5.52
CA LEU A 213 8.18 3.63 4.23
C LEU A 213 9.64 3.17 4.26
N SER A 214 10.10 2.61 3.15
CA SER A 214 11.50 2.28 2.92
C SER A 214 12.09 3.16 1.83
N VAL A 215 13.31 3.63 2.05
CA VAL A 215 14.11 4.39 1.07
C VAL A 215 15.25 3.51 0.57
N VAL A 216 15.34 3.33 -0.73
CA VAL A 216 16.37 2.52 -1.41
C VAL A 216 17.26 3.41 -2.23
N CYS A 217 18.57 3.36 -2.00
CA CYS A 217 19.56 4.06 -2.83
C CYS A 217 19.78 3.26 -4.13
N ILE A 218 19.21 3.71 -5.23
CA ILE A 218 19.35 3.08 -6.56
C ILE A 218 20.64 3.51 -7.25
N ASP A 219 21.02 4.78 -7.08
CA ASP A 219 22.25 5.37 -7.61
C ASP A 219 22.55 6.64 -6.79
N LYS A 220 23.69 7.29 -7.04
CA LYS A 220 24.18 8.48 -6.31
C LYS A 220 23.11 9.57 -6.11
N ASN A 221 22.32 9.85 -7.15
CA ASN A 221 21.27 10.88 -7.14
C ASN A 221 19.90 10.30 -7.50
N HIS A 222 19.69 9.01 -7.27
CA HIS A 222 18.46 8.31 -7.57
C HIS A 222 18.07 7.42 -6.37
N PHE A 223 16.96 7.75 -5.76
CA PHE A 223 16.38 6.99 -4.66
C PHE A 223 14.98 6.52 -5.03
N ARG A 224 14.62 5.33 -4.56
CA ARG A 224 13.26 4.80 -4.65
C ARG A 224 12.65 4.71 -3.27
N ILE A 225 11.47 5.29 -3.12
CA ILE A 225 10.64 5.15 -1.93
C ILE A 225 9.64 4.04 -2.18
N ILE A 226 9.47 3.14 -1.20
CA ILE A 226 8.49 2.06 -1.24
C ILE A 226 7.62 2.19 0.00
N GLY A 227 6.31 2.30 -0.20
CA GLY A 227 5.32 2.50 0.86
C GLY A 227 4.05 1.69 0.66
N PRO A 228 3.08 1.78 1.59
CA PRO A 228 1.82 1.07 1.51
C PRO A 228 0.96 1.50 0.32
N ALA A 229 0.20 0.56 -0.24
CA ALA A 229 -0.73 0.84 -1.34
C ALA A 229 -1.88 1.77 -0.92
N ALA A 230 -2.36 1.63 0.32
CA ALA A 230 -3.52 2.37 0.81
C ALA A 230 -3.24 3.87 0.96
N THR A 231 -2.02 4.24 1.32
CA THR A 231 -1.61 5.64 1.57
C THR A 231 -0.94 6.30 0.36
N ARG A 232 -0.89 5.63 -0.80
CA ARG A 232 -0.15 6.07 -2.00
C ARG A 232 -0.36 7.54 -2.36
N GLU A 233 -1.60 8.01 -2.44
CA GLU A 233 -1.90 9.39 -2.83
C GLU A 233 -1.56 10.39 -1.71
N HIS A 234 -1.79 10.00 -0.46
CA HIS A 234 -1.39 10.78 0.71
C HIS A 234 0.13 10.93 0.79
N ASP A 235 0.88 9.83 0.72
CA ASP A 235 2.34 9.83 0.79
C ASP A 235 2.95 10.62 -0.37
N LYS A 236 2.44 10.43 -1.58
CA LYS A 236 2.83 11.19 -2.77
C LYS A 236 2.63 12.70 -2.57
N PHE A 237 1.48 13.09 -2.02
CA PHE A 237 1.17 14.50 -1.73
C PHE A 237 2.16 15.06 -0.69
N HIS A 238 2.35 14.35 0.42
CA HIS A 238 3.26 14.76 1.49
C HIS A 238 4.71 14.92 0.98
N ILE A 239 5.23 13.92 0.27
CA ILE A 239 6.59 13.95 -0.28
C ILE A 239 6.75 15.15 -1.22
N LYS A 240 5.87 15.30 -2.22
CA LYS A 240 5.96 16.37 -3.22
C LYS A 240 5.88 17.78 -2.62
N LYS A 241 5.15 17.94 -1.51
CA LYS A 241 5.01 19.24 -0.81
C LYS A 241 6.36 19.79 -0.34
N TYR A 242 7.30 18.92 -0.02
CA TYR A 242 8.57 19.28 0.61
C TYR A 242 9.82 19.06 -0.27
N LEU A 243 9.66 18.55 -1.48
CA LEU A 243 10.79 18.37 -2.39
C LEU A 243 11.32 19.70 -2.94
N SER A 244 12.63 19.77 -3.11
CA SER A 244 13.30 20.84 -3.82
C SER A 244 12.87 20.88 -5.31
N LYS A 245 12.87 22.07 -5.91
CA LYS A 245 12.36 22.27 -7.30
C LYS A 245 13.10 21.46 -8.36
N ASN A 246 14.36 21.13 -8.11
CA ASN A 246 15.23 20.41 -9.06
C ASN A 246 15.16 18.89 -8.87
N VAL A 247 14.38 18.39 -7.89
CA VAL A 247 14.17 16.95 -7.70
C VAL A 247 12.99 16.50 -8.55
N ILE A 248 13.26 15.56 -9.45
CA ILE A 248 12.26 14.94 -10.30
C ILE A 248 11.58 13.81 -9.52
N PHE A 249 10.29 13.94 -9.29
CA PHE A 249 9.44 12.90 -8.70
C PHE A 249 8.70 12.14 -9.80
N LYS A 250 8.83 10.81 -9.81
CA LYS A 250 8.05 9.92 -10.70
C LYS A 250 7.38 8.82 -9.89
N ASP A 251 6.06 8.70 -9.99
CA ASP A 251 5.32 7.53 -9.52
C ASP A 251 5.52 6.39 -10.52
N VAL A 252 6.22 5.34 -10.10
CA VAL A 252 6.56 4.15 -10.91
C VAL A 252 5.88 2.89 -10.38
N THR A 253 4.81 3.05 -9.60
CA THR A 253 4.10 1.94 -8.97
C THR A 253 3.66 0.90 -9.98
N GLU A 254 3.10 1.32 -11.11
CA GLU A 254 2.60 0.44 -12.16
C GLU A 254 3.70 -0.07 -13.11
N ASP A 255 4.92 0.47 -13.03
CA ASP A 255 6.06 0.07 -13.89
C ASP A 255 6.73 -1.23 -13.37
N TYR A 256 6.43 -1.65 -12.13
CA TYR A 256 7.05 -2.80 -11.47
C TYR A 256 6.01 -3.68 -10.78
N CYS A 257 6.06 -4.97 -11.02
CA CYS A 257 5.46 -5.96 -10.12
C CYS A 257 6.42 -6.21 -8.93
N CYS A 258 5.89 -6.74 -7.84
CA CYS A 258 6.67 -7.13 -6.68
C CYS A 258 6.16 -8.46 -6.11
N LEU A 259 7.06 -9.42 -5.93
CA LEU A 259 6.79 -10.67 -5.26
C LEU A 259 7.65 -10.77 -3.99
N GLY A 260 7.00 -10.96 -2.84
CA GLY A 260 7.66 -11.26 -1.58
C GLY A 260 7.87 -12.77 -1.43
N LEU A 261 9.11 -13.19 -1.25
CA LEU A 261 9.47 -14.57 -0.98
C LEU A 261 9.96 -14.66 0.47
N PHE A 262 9.10 -15.09 1.40
CA PHE A 262 9.34 -15.03 2.83
C PHE A 262 9.24 -16.40 3.50
N GLY A 263 10.06 -16.62 4.51
CA GLY A 263 10.12 -17.84 5.30
C GLY A 263 11.55 -18.40 5.45
N PRO A 264 11.80 -19.26 6.43
CA PRO A 264 13.14 -19.76 6.74
C PRO A 264 13.83 -20.49 5.57
N LYS A 265 13.05 -21.09 4.67
CA LYS A 265 13.56 -21.81 3.47
C LYS A 265 13.57 -20.93 2.20
N SER A 266 13.32 -19.62 2.30
CA SER A 266 13.28 -18.71 1.13
C SER A 266 14.62 -18.65 0.39
N ARG A 267 15.74 -18.68 1.13
CA ARG A 267 17.09 -18.72 0.53
C ARG A 267 17.32 -20.00 -0.26
N ASP A 268 16.94 -21.15 0.28
CA ASP A 268 17.13 -22.45 -0.37
C ASP A 268 16.29 -22.53 -1.66
N LEU A 269 15.08 -21.96 -1.63
CA LEU A 269 14.21 -21.94 -2.80
C LEU A 269 14.78 -21.04 -3.91
N ILE A 270 15.16 -19.80 -3.58
CA ILE A 270 15.67 -18.86 -4.59
C ILE A 270 16.99 -19.34 -5.19
N SER A 271 17.84 -20.00 -4.41
CA SER A 271 19.11 -20.59 -4.88
C SER A 271 18.92 -21.76 -5.86
N LYS A 272 17.74 -22.40 -5.91
CA LYS A 272 17.43 -23.44 -6.90
C LYS A 272 17.04 -22.87 -8.28
N ILE A 273 16.64 -21.62 -8.34
CA ILE A 273 16.13 -20.96 -9.56
C ILE A 273 17.02 -19.82 -10.04
N SER A 274 18.13 -19.55 -9.34
CA SER A 274 19.07 -18.47 -9.61
C SER A 274 20.50 -18.90 -9.26
N ASN A 275 21.46 -18.56 -10.08
CA ASN A 275 22.88 -18.85 -9.86
C ASN A 275 23.60 -17.79 -8.99
N ASN A 276 22.87 -16.76 -8.53
CA ASN A 276 23.44 -15.74 -7.67
C ASN A 276 23.67 -16.26 -6.25
N ASN A 277 24.65 -15.67 -5.55
CA ASN A 277 24.90 -15.98 -4.14
C ASN A 277 23.97 -15.17 -3.24
N TYR A 278 23.15 -15.89 -2.46
CA TYR A 278 22.19 -15.35 -1.50
C TYR A 278 22.61 -15.52 -0.03
N SER A 279 23.86 -15.91 0.24
CA SER A 279 24.37 -16.01 1.62
C SER A 279 24.26 -14.67 2.35
N LYS A 280 24.19 -14.72 3.69
CA LYS A 280 24.05 -13.50 4.50
C LYS A 280 25.26 -12.56 4.42
N GLU A 281 26.43 -13.09 4.09
CA GLU A 281 27.68 -12.37 3.93
C GLU A 281 27.70 -11.55 2.63
N ILE A 282 27.14 -12.11 1.54
CA ILE A 282 27.14 -11.52 0.19
C ILE A 282 25.89 -10.70 -0.07
N PHE A 283 24.73 -11.14 0.44
CA PHE A 283 23.47 -10.39 0.32
C PHE A 283 22.96 -10.06 1.73
N LYS A 284 23.46 -8.96 2.29
CA LYS A 284 23.17 -8.54 3.66
C LYS A 284 21.74 -8.02 3.80
N PHE A 285 21.15 -8.18 4.98
CA PHE A 285 19.87 -7.56 5.31
C PHE A 285 19.94 -6.03 5.15
N GLY A 286 18.85 -5.42 4.65
CA GLY A 286 18.80 -3.99 4.38
C GLY A 286 19.63 -3.57 3.16
N THR A 287 19.85 -4.50 2.22
CA THR A 287 20.52 -4.21 0.94
C THR A 287 19.70 -4.73 -0.24
N SER A 288 19.99 -4.19 -1.42
CA SER A 288 19.37 -4.56 -2.68
C SER A 288 20.40 -4.68 -3.79
N LYS A 289 20.14 -5.50 -4.77
CA LYS A 289 20.98 -5.68 -5.97
C LYS A 289 20.18 -6.32 -7.10
N TYR A 290 20.71 -6.21 -8.32
CA TYR A 290 20.22 -7.03 -9.43
C TYR A 290 20.68 -8.48 -9.26
N VAL A 291 19.74 -9.39 -9.51
CA VAL A 291 19.96 -10.83 -9.60
C VAL A 291 19.35 -11.36 -10.89
N GLU A 292 19.76 -12.54 -11.32
CA GLU A 292 19.17 -13.24 -12.44
C GLU A 292 18.36 -14.45 -11.94
N ILE A 293 17.08 -14.51 -12.29
CA ILE A 293 16.17 -15.62 -11.97
C ILE A 293 15.68 -16.21 -13.29
N LYS A 294 16.11 -17.42 -13.63
CA LYS A 294 15.72 -18.10 -14.90
C LYS A 294 15.93 -17.23 -16.14
N GLY A 295 17.04 -16.51 -16.22
CA GLY A 295 17.35 -15.61 -17.33
C GLY A 295 16.70 -14.22 -17.27
N ILE A 296 15.89 -13.95 -16.28
CA ILE A 296 15.22 -12.66 -16.08
C ILE A 296 16.01 -11.83 -15.08
N LYS A 297 16.35 -10.58 -15.44
CA LYS A 297 16.98 -9.62 -14.54
C LYS A 297 15.96 -9.04 -13.59
N VAL A 298 16.15 -9.26 -12.28
CA VAL A 298 15.26 -8.88 -11.20
C VAL A 298 15.99 -7.98 -10.21
N TRP A 299 15.38 -6.89 -9.78
CA TRP A 299 15.87 -6.10 -8.65
C TRP A 299 15.40 -6.76 -7.35
N ALA A 300 16.35 -7.36 -6.64
CA ALA A 300 16.05 -8.06 -5.39
C ALA A 300 16.45 -7.21 -4.19
N GLN A 301 15.58 -7.15 -3.19
CA GLN A 301 15.81 -6.54 -1.88
C GLN A 301 15.85 -7.61 -0.80
N ARG A 302 16.88 -7.56 0.06
CA ARG A 302 16.98 -8.43 1.22
C ARG A 302 16.27 -7.79 2.41
N LEU A 303 14.95 -7.91 2.41
CA LEU A 303 14.04 -7.31 3.36
C LEU A 303 12.89 -8.26 3.67
N SER A 304 12.25 -8.10 4.83
CA SER A 304 11.05 -8.85 5.20
C SER A 304 10.33 -8.13 6.33
N TYR A 305 9.00 -8.11 6.26
CA TYR A 305 8.11 -7.56 7.30
C TYR A 305 7.27 -8.65 7.97
N VAL A 306 7.52 -9.93 7.69
CA VAL A 306 6.79 -11.07 8.28
C VAL A 306 7.52 -11.73 9.45
N GLY A 307 8.64 -11.14 9.91
CA GLY A 307 9.46 -11.69 10.99
C GLY A 307 10.37 -12.86 10.59
N GLU A 308 10.37 -13.24 9.31
CA GLU A 308 11.14 -14.36 8.76
C GLU A 308 12.19 -13.90 7.75
N LEU A 309 13.09 -14.79 7.37
CA LEU A 309 14.00 -14.58 6.26
C LEU A 309 13.22 -14.26 4.98
N GLY A 310 13.66 -13.27 4.21
CA GLY A 310 12.92 -12.92 3.00
C GLY A 310 13.65 -12.10 1.98
N PHE A 311 13.01 -12.04 0.81
CA PHE A 311 13.41 -11.25 -0.34
C PHE A 311 12.18 -10.64 -1.00
N GLU A 312 12.27 -9.40 -1.39
CA GLU A 312 11.32 -8.75 -2.29
C GLU A 312 11.94 -8.69 -3.68
N LEU A 313 11.18 -9.09 -4.69
CA LEU A 313 11.62 -9.27 -6.07
C LEU A 313 10.81 -8.35 -6.99
N TYR A 314 11.49 -7.37 -7.62
CA TYR A 314 10.90 -6.35 -8.47
C TYR A 314 11.29 -6.52 -9.94
#